data_36f80c7b68354bd5fb8461601f90f35c
#
_entry.id   36f80c7b68354bd5fb8461601f90f35c
#
_cell.length_a   1.000
_cell.length_b   1.000
_cell.length_c   1.000
_cell.angle_alpha   90.00
_cell.angle_beta   90.00
_cell.angle_gamma   90.00
#
_symmetry.space_group_name_H-M   'P 1'
#
loop_
_entity.id
_entity.type
_entity.pdbx_description
1 polymer ?
#
loop_
_entity_poly.entity_id
_entity_poly.type
_entity_poly.pdbx_seq_one_letter_code
_entity_poly.pdbx_strand_id
1 'polypeptide(L)'
;MSKKILLLAGDFVEDYEVMVPFQMLLMLGYEVHAVCPGKKAGDMVKTAIHDFEGDQTYSEKRGHNFAINYDFDKVNVADYAGLVVPGGRAPEYLRLNARVLDIVREFDAAKKPIAAICHGPQILVSAGVLKGKTCTCYAAVKPDVVDAGATWADSNETASNAVVSGHLVTAPAWPAHPAWIAAFVKLLGAQISI
;
A
#
# COMPACT_ATOMS: atom_id res chain seq x y z
N MET A 1 -7.46 -12.09 -20.35
CA MET A 1 -8.12 -11.17 -19.41
C MET A 1 -7.03 -10.42 -18.63
N SER A 2 -7.18 -9.11 -18.41
CA SER A 2 -6.25 -8.32 -17.59
C SER A 2 -6.27 -8.84 -16.15
N LYS A 3 -5.10 -8.86 -15.50
CA LYS A 3 -5.02 -9.20 -14.08
C LYS A 3 -5.61 -8.04 -13.26
N LYS A 4 -6.40 -8.35 -12.24
CA LYS A 4 -6.98 -7.36 -11.33
C LYS A 4 -6.06 -7.10 -10.15
N ILE A 5 -5.93 -5.84 -9.76
CA ILE A 5 -5.20 -5.39 -8.58
C ILE A 5 -6.17 -4.71 -7.62
N LEU A 6 -6.14 -5.09 -6.36
CA LEU A 6 -6.88 -4.42 -5.30
C LEU A 6 -6.02 -3.29 -4.71
N LEU A 7 -6.58 -2.11 -4.53
CA LEU A 7 -5.96 -0.97 -3.88
C LEU A 7 -6.84 -0.53 -2.71
N LEU A 8 -6.30 -0.59 -1.50
CA LEU A 8 -6.99 -0.10 -0.30
C LEU A 8 -6.77 1.41 -0.17
N ALA A 9 -7.83 2.18 -0.14
CA ALA A 9 -7.80 3.61 0.08
C ALA A 9 -8.70 4.00 1.24
N GLY A 10 -8.51 5.19 1.78
CA GLY A 10 -9.32 5.76 2.83
C GLY A 10 -9.14 7.27 2.89
N ASP A 11 -9.96 7.98 3.67
CA ASP A 11 -9.78 9.41 3.85
C ASP A 11 -8.39 9.70 4.45
N PHE A 12 -7.72 10.73 3.94
CA PHE A 12 -6.36 11.14 4.26
C PHE A 12 -5.28 10.09 3.92
N VAL A 13 -5.54 9.23 2.92
CA VAL A 13 -4.47 8.50 2.24
C VAL A 13 -3.49 9.50 1.61
N GLU A 14 -2.20 9.18 1.61
CA GLU A 14 -1.21 10.05 0.98
C GLU A 14 -1.47 10.18 -0.53
N ASP A 15 -1.46 11.44 -1.03
CA ASP A 15 -1.91 11.79 -2.38
C ASP A 15 -1.12 11.05 -3.47
N TYR A 16 0.21 11.12 -3.44
CA TYR A 16 1.06 10.42 -4.39
C TYR A 16 0.97 8.90 -4.24
N GLU A 17 0.89 8.40 -3.01
CA GLU A 17 0.92 6.95 -2.74
C GLU A 17 -0.35 6.23 -3.19
N VAL A 18 -1.46 6.94 -3.39
CA VAL A 18 -2.66 6.40 -4.02
C VAL A 18 -2.70 6.65 -5.52
N MET A 19 -2.38 7.88 -5.97
CA MET A 19 -2.52 8.30 -7.37
C MET A 19 -1.49 7.62 -8.28
N VAL A 20 -0.22 7.63 -7.89
CA VAL A 20 0.88 7.14 -8.73
C VAL A 20 0.75 5.63 -8.99
N PRO A 21 0.65 4.75 -7.98
CA PRO A 21 0.48 3.32 -8.24
C PRO A 21 -0.82 3.01 -9.00
N PHE A 22 -1.91 3.71 -8.72
CA PHE A 22 -3.17 3.54 -9.45
C PHE A 22 -2.99 3.78 -10.94
N GLN A 23 -2.43 4.93 -11.32
CA GLN A 23 -2.23 5.30 -12.72
C GLN A 23 -1.16 4.45 -13.42
N MET A 24 -0.05 4.14 -12.73
CA MET A 24 1.01 3.31 -13.32
C MET A 24 0.54 1.88 -13.59
N LEU A 25 -0.24 1.29 -12.70
CA LEU A 25 -0.79 -0.05 -12.90
C LEU A 25 -1.81 -0.07 -14.04
N LEU A 26 -2.65 0.96 -14.16
CA LEU A 26 -3.55 1.12 -15.33
C LEU A 26 -2.76 1.24 -16.63
N MET A 27 -1.69 2.06 -16.66
CA MET A 27 -0.80 2.21 -17.82
C MET A 27 -0.20 0.86 -18.25
N LEU A 28 0.11 -0.01 -17.29
CA LEU A 28 0.64 -1.36 -17.54
C LEU A 28 -0.44 -2.39 -17.94
N GLY A 29 -1.70 -1.97 -18.08
CA GLY A 29 -2.80 -2.81 -18.54
C GLY A 29 -3.47 -3.64 -17.45
N TYR A 30 -3.21 -3.37 -16.16
CA TYR A 30 -3.96 -3.98 -15.08
C TYR A 30 -5.34 -3.31 -14.92
N GLU A 31 -6.33 -4.07 -14.46
CA GLU A 31 -7.59 -3.54 -13.94
C GLU A 31 -7.40 -3.24 -12.45
N VAL A 32 -7.48 -1.98 -12.04
CA VAL A 32 -7.24 -1.57 -10.64
C VAL A 32 -8.56 -1.21 -9.96
N HIS A 33 -8.92 -1.96 -8.93
CA HIS A 33 -10.07 -1.69 -8.08
C HIS A 33 -9.62 -0.98 -6.81
N ALA A 34 -9.89 0.31 -6.72
CA ALA A 34 -9.70 1.11 -5.52
C ALA A 34 -10.94 1.02 -4.65
N VAL A 35 -10.77 0.60 -3.40
CA VAL A 35 -11.85 0.34 -2.46
C VAL A 35 -11.61 1.02 -1.12
N CYS A 36 -12.70 1.36 -0.41
CA CYS A 36 -12.68 1.92 0.93
C CYS A 36 -13.84 1.33 1.75
N PRO A 37 -13.61 0.85 2.98
CA PRO A 37 -14.70 0.41 3.86
C PRO A 37 -15.81 1.47 3.97
N GLY A 38 -17.06 1.03 3.82
CA GLY A 38 -18.23 1.90 3.89
C GLY A 38 -18.48 2.79 2.68
N LYS A 39 -17.68 2.63 1.60
CA LYS A 39 -17.83 3.39 0.34
C LYS A 39 -18.11 2.47 -0.85
N LYS A 40 -18.73 3.04 -1.88
CA LYS A 40 -19.10 2.38 -3.13
C LYS A 40 -18.42 3.04 -4.32
N ALA A 41 -18.46 2.37 -5.46
CA ALA A 41 -18.02 2.96 -6.73
C ALA A 41 -18.73 4.29 -7.00
N GLY A 42 -17.94 5.33 -7.29
CA GLY A 42 -18.40 6.70 -7.47
C GLY A 42 -18.21 7.60 -6.24
N ASP A 43 -18.03 7.03 -5.04
CA ASP A 43 -17.71 7.81 -3.85
C ASP A 43 -16.26 8.33 -3.91
N MET A 44 -15.98 9.37 -3.12
CA MET A 44 -14.67 9.99 -3.04
C MET A 44 -14.04 9.78 -1.66
N VAL A 45 -12.72 9.63 -1.63
CA VAL A 45 -11.91 9.84 -0.44
C VAL A 45 -11.11 11.11 -0.58
N LYS A 46 -10.88 11.80 0.53
CA LYS A 46 -9.98 12.95 0.60
C LYS A 46 -8.56 12.43 0.71
N THR A 47 -7.62 12.99 -0.05
CA THR A 47 -6.20 12.68 0.12
C THR A 47 -5.51 13.72 1.00
N ALA A 48 -4.32 13.40 1.50
CA ALA A 48 -3.43 14.30 2.21
C ALA A 48 -2.08 14.37 1.50
N ILE A 49 -1.50 15.56 1.44
CA ILE A 49 -0.13 15.79 0.95
C ILE A 49 0.77 15.87 2.17
N HIS A 50 1.77 15.02 2.22
CA HIS A 50 2.77 14.97 3.28
C HIS A 50 4.14 15.39 2.75
N ASP A 51 4.66 16.51 3.26
CA ASP A 51 5.95 17.07 2.88
C ASP A 51 6.92 17.04 4.06
N PHE A 52 8.21 16.84 3.77
CA PHE A 52 9.31 16.90 4.73
C PHE A 52 9.96 18.28 4.65
N GLU A 53 9.51 19.21 5.50
CA GLU A 53 9.88 20.62 5.44
C GLU A 53 10.98 20.98 6.48
N GLY A 54 11.61 19.98 7.13
CA GLY A 54 12.71 20.17 8.08
C GLY A 54 12.30 20.06 9.56
N ASP A 55 11.03 19.88 9.84
CA ASP A 55 10.51 19.61 11.19
C ASP A 55 10.80 18.17 11.62
N GLN A 56 10.57 17.84 12.90
CA GLN A 56 10.73 16.48 13.42
C GLN A 56 9.79 15.45 12.77
N THR A 57 8.74 15.92 12.11
CA THR A 57 7.75 15.10 11.41
C THR A 57 7.36 15.80 10.10
N TYR A 58 6.53 15.13 9.30
CA TYR A 58 6.01 15.70 8.07
C TYR A 58 4.88 16.72 8.34
N SER A 59 4.74 17.69 7.44
CA SER A 59 3.55 18.53 7.38
C SER A 59 2.40 17.77 6.69
N GLU A 60 1.16 18.21 6.95
CA GLU A 60 -0.03 17.65 6.27
C GLU A 60 -0.85 18.78 5.69
N LYS A 61 -1.11 18.70 4.39
CA LYS A 61 -2.02 19.60 3.67
C LYS A 61 -3.11 18.77 2.98
N ARG A 62 -4.28 19.36 2.77
CA ARG A 62 -5.36 18.74 2.02
C ARG A 62 -4.94 18.54 0.56
N GLY A 63 -4.97 17.28 0.07
CA GLY A 63 -4.73 16.93 -1.33
C GLY A 63 -6.01 16.89 -2.18
N HIS A 64 -6.01 16.09 -3.23
CA HIS A 64 -7.13 15.91 -4.15
C HIS A 64 -8.28 15.09 -3.55
N ASN A 65 -9.36 14.96 -4.29
CA ASN A 65 -10.33 13.89 -4.09
C ASN A 65 -9.95 12.73 -5.00
N PHE A 66 -9.89 11.52 -4.43
CA PHE A 66 -9.63 10.30 -5.18
C PHE A 66 -10.92 9.48 -5.29
N ALA A 67 -11.29 9.08 -6.50
CA ALA A 67 -12.52 8.32 -6.74
C ALA A 67 -12.32 6.84 -6.39
N ILE A 68 -13.21 6.30 -5.56
CA ILE A 68 -13.40 4.87 -5.36
C ILE A 68 -14.12 4.32 -6.60
N ASN A 69 -13.62 3.27 -7.21
CA ASN A 69 -14.16 2.73 -8.45
C ASN A 69 -14.73 1.30 -8.30
N TYR A 70 -14.71 0.75 -7.08
CA TYR A 70 -15.30 -0.55 -6.80
C TYR A 70 -15.86 -0.61 -5.39
N ASP A 71 -16.96 -1.37 -5.20
CA ASP A 71 -17.63 -1.50 -3.91
C ASP A 71 -16.80 -2.38 -2.95
N PHE A 72 -16.50 -1.87 -1.76
CA PHE A 72 -15.71 -2.62 -0.78
C PHE A 72 -16.36 -3.96 -0.40
N ASP A 73 -17.68 -3.98 -0.24
CA ASP A 73 -18.43 -5.17 0.20
C ASP A 73 -18.46 -6.28 -0.87
N LYS A 74 -18.09 -5.98 -2.11
CA LYS A 74 -18.01 -6.94 -3.21
C LYS A 74 -16.62 -7.56 -3.40
N VAL A 75 -15.65 -7.19 -2.57
CA VAL A 75 -14.28 -7.67 -2.70
C VAL A 75 -14.22 -9.18 -2.39
N ASN A 76 -13.83 -9.95 -3.43
CA ASN A 76 -13.44 -11.35 -3.30
C ASN A 76 -11.95 -11.48 -3.66
N VAL A 77 -11.10 -11.80 -2.69
CA VAL A 77 -9.63 -11.86 -2.86
C VAL A 77 -9.20 -12.84 -3.94
N ALA A 78 -10.00 -13.88 -4.22
CA ALA A 78 -9.70 -14.84 -5.27
C ALA A 78 -9.57 -14.19 -6.66
N ASP A 79 -10.29 -13.09 -6.91
CA ASP A 79 -10.34 -12.41 -8.21
C ASP A 79 -9.12 -11.53 -8.49
N TYR A 80 -8.27 -11.27 -7.49
CA TYR A 80 -7.15 -10.34 -7.58
C TYR A 80 -5.80 -11.04 -7.64
N ALA A 81 -4.89 -10.48 -8.42
CA ALA A 81 -3.52 -10.95 -8.55
C ALA A 81 -2.57 -10.33 -7.52
N GLY A 82 -2.90 -9.17 -6.96
CA GLY A 82 -2.08 -8.45 -5.99
C GLY A 82 -2.84 -7.38 -5.24
N LEU A 83 -2.24 -6.90 -4.14
CA LEU A 83 -2.78 -5.90 -3.23
C LEU A 83 -1.82 -4.72 -3.11
N VAL A 84 -2.34 -3.49 -3.18
CA VAL A 84 -1.62 -2.24 -2.91
C VAL A 84 -2.19 -1.59 -1.66
N VAL A 85 -1.29 -1.22 -0.73
CA VAL A 85 -1.61 -0.62 0.57
C VAL A 85 -0.83 0.70 0.72
N PRO A 86 -1.38 1.82 0.26
CA PRO A 86 -0.80 3.15 0.45
C PRO A 86 -0.72 3.58 1.91
N GLY A 87 0.01 4.65 2.17
CA GLY A 87 0.15 5.25 3.49
C GLY A 87 -0.74 6.47 3.73
N GLY A 88 -0.14 7.53 4.27
CA GLY A 88 -0.87 8.64 4.85
C GLY A 88 -1.50 8.26 6.20
N ARG A 89 -2.56 8.95 6.63
CA ARG A 89 -3.29 8.62 7.86
C ARG A 89 -4.34 7.51 7.70
N ALA A 90 -4.73 7.19 6.48
CA ALA A 90 -5.73 6.15 6.22
C ALA A 90 -5.42 4.80 6.92
N PRO A 91 -4.19 4.28 6.94
CA PRO A 91 -3.85 3.05 7.64
C PRO A 91 -4.17 3.05 9.13
N GLU A 92 -4.10 4.20 9.81
CA GLU A 92 -4.35 4.30 11.26
C GLU A 92 -5.74 3.81 11.67
N TYR A 93 -6.75 4.05 10.85
CA TYR A 93 -8.11 3.61 11.13
C TYR A 93 -8.55 2.44 10.25
N LEU A 94 -8.02 2.27 9.05
CA LEU A 94 -8.29 1.09 8.22
C LEU A 94 -7.88 -0.21 8.92
N ARG A 95 -6.80 -0.18 9.70
CA ARG A 95 -6.33 -1.31 10.51
C ARG A 95 -7.29 -1.73 11.62
N LEU A 96 -8.30 -0.93 11.93
CA LEU A 96 -9.35 -1.26 12.90
C LEU A 96 -10.53 -2.02 12.26
N ASN A 97 -10.59 -2.10 10.94
CA ASN A 97 -11.66 -2.78 10.22
C ASN A 97 -11.32 -4.26 10.02
N ALA A 98 -12.12 -5.16 10.60
CA ALA A 98 -11.89 -6.60 10.56
C ALA A 98 -11.78 -7.13 9.11
N ARG A 99 -12.66 -6.69 8.18
CA ARG A 99 -12.62 -7.18 6.79
C ARG A 99 -11.36 -6.71 6.06
N VAL A 100 -10.82 -5.52 6.34
CA VAL A 100 -9.53 -5.08 5.81
C VAL A 100 -8.42 -6.03 6.25
N LEU A 101 -8.39 -6.40 7.52
CA LEU A 101 -7.38 -7.32 8.06
C LEU A 101 -7.52 -8.72 7.43
N ASP A 102 -8.75 -9.20 7.25
CA ASP A 102 -9.00 -10.50 6.62
C ASP A 102 -8.55 -10.50 5.15
N ILE A 103 -8.81 -9.44 4.40
CA ILE A 103 -8.31 -9.28 3.03
C ILE A 103 -6.77 -9.43 3.00
N VAL A 104 -6.05 -8.74 3.89
CA VAL A 104 -4.58 -8.84 3.96
C VAL A 104 -4.14 -10.26 4.29
N ARG A 105 -4.79 -10.92 5.26
CA ARG A 105 -4.49 -12.31 5.63
C ARG A 105 -4.74 -13.28 4.47
N GLU A 106 -5.83 -13.10 3.72
CA GLU A 106 -6.16 -13.91 2.54
C GLU A 106 -5.10 -13.77 1.45
N PHE A 107 -4.62 -12.54 1.16
CA PHE A 107 -3.52 -12.32 0.22
C PHE A 107 -2.22 -12.98 0.68
N ASP A 108 -1.88 -12.82 1.97
CA ASP A 108 -0.64 -13.40 2.54
C ASP A 108 -0.70 -14.94 2.53
N ALA A 109 -1.79 -15.54 2.94
CA ALA A 109 -2.00 -16.99 2.93
C ALA A 109 -1.93 -17.59 1.52
N ALA A 110 -2.47 -16.87 0.54
CA ALA A 110 -2.40 -17.25 -0.87
C ALA A 110 -1.04 -16.94 -1.54
N LYS A 111 -0.09 -16.34 -0.80
CA LYS A 111 1.21 -15.85 -1.30
C LYS A 111 1.08 -14.95 -2.54
N LYS A 112 -0.01 -14.21 -2.63
CA LYS A 112 -0.22 -13.21 -3.66
C LYS A 112 0.60 -11.96 -3.34
N PRO A 113 1.19 -11.28 -4.34
CA PRO A 113 1.96 -10.05 -4.12
C PRO A 113 1.21 -8.98 -3.33
N ILE A 114 1.87 -8.46 -2.29
CA ILE A 114 1.40 -7.34 -1.48
C ILE A 114 2.44 -6.23 -1.58
N ALA A 115 2.01 -5.03 -1.95
CA ALA A 115 2.83 -3.84 -1.97
C ALA A 115 2.33 -2.85 -0.92
N ALA A 116 3.14 -2.53 0.10
CA ALA A 116 2.80 -1.57 1.15
C ALA A 116 3.87 -0.48 1.26
N ILE A 117 3.46 0.75 1.52
CA ILE A 117 4.36 1.91 1.57
C ILE A 117 4.03 2.82 2.74
N CYS A 118 5.04 3.52 3.26
CA CYS A 118 4.92 4.56 4.28
C CYS A 118 4.24 4.01 5.57
N HIS A 119 3.02 4.45 5.89
CA HIS A 119 2.22 3.95 7.01
C HIS A 119 1.39 2.70 6.66
N GLY A 120 1.32 2.31 5.38
CA GLY A 120 0.60 1.11 4.95
C GLY A 120 0.93 -0.17 5.73
N PRO A 121 2.21 -0.44 6.09
CA PRO A 121 2.58 -1.58 6.92
C PRO A 121 1.89 -1.68 8.28
N GLN A 122 1.30 -0.60 8.82
CA GLN A 122 0.49 -0.67 10.06
C GLN A 122 -0.71 -1.64 9.91
N ILE A 123 -1.30 -1.70 8.70
CA ILE A 123 -2.39 -2.67 8.41
C ILE A 123 -1.84 -4.10 8.45
N LEU A 124 -0.64 -4.32 7.89
CA LEU A 124 0.03 -5.63 7.88
C LEU A 124 0.41 -6.09 9.29
N VAL A 125 0.87 -5.15 10.15
CA VAL A 125 1.10 -5.39 11.60
C VAL A 125 -0.17 -5.90 12.25
N SER A 126 -1.28 -5.17 12.11
CA SER A 126 -2.56 -5.53 12.73
C SER A 126 -3.15 -6.82 12.15
N ALA A 127 -2.87 -7.15 10.90
CA ALA A 127 -3.23 -8.42 10.28
C ALA A 127 -2.38 -9.60 10.77
N GLY A 128 -1.22 -9.34 11.42
CA GLY A 128 -0.33 -10.38 11.96
C GLY A 128 0.51 -11.10 10.90
N VAL A 129 0.77 -10.46 9.74
CA VAL A 129 1.41 -11.13 8.59
C VAL A 129 2.90 -10.79 8.43
N LEU A 130 3.51 -10.03 9.34
CA LEU A 130 4.89 -9.57 9.21
C LEU A 130 5.94 -10.46 9.89
N LYS A 131 5.54 -11.38 10.75
CA LYS A 131 6.50 -12.25 11.49
C LYS A 131 7.43 -13.00 10.54
N GLY A 132 8.74 -12.83 10.75
CA GLY A 132 9.79 -13.47 9.96
C GLY A 132 10.01 -12.87 8.56
N LYS A 133 9.35 -11.78 8.22
CA LYS A 133 9.59 -11.04 6.97
C LYS A 133 10.56 -9.88 7.19
N THR A 134 11.29 -9.48 6.16
CA THR A 134 12.06 -8.25 6.15
C THR A 134 11.19 -7.12 5.65
N CYS A 135 11.18 -5.97 6.34
CA CYS A 135 10.27 -4.86 6.07
C CYS A 135 10.96 -3.51 6.27
N THR A 136 10.63 -2.55 5.42
CA THR A 136 10.89 -1.12 5.61
C THR A 136 9.56 -0.37 5.53
N CYS A 137 9.49 0.80 6.14
CA CYS A 137 8.31 1.67 6.11
C CYS A 137 8.71 3.08 6.53
N TYR A 138 7.76 3.98 6.69
CA TYR A 138 8.03 5.27 7.34
C TYR A 138 8.69 5.05 8.70
N ALA A 139 9.75 5.81 8.98
CA ALA A 139 10.63 5.55 10.13
C ALA A 139 9.90 5.50 11.49
N ALA A 140 8.87 6.33 11.67
CA ALA A 140 8.09 6.33 12.91
C ALA A 140 7.20 5.07 13.10
N VAL A 141 7.00 4.27 12.05
CA VAL A 141 6.29 2.97 12.09
C VAL A 141 7.25 1.79 12.37
N LYS A 142 8.57 2.04 12.39
CA LYS A 142 9.59 1.01 12.70
C LYS A 142 9.28 0.21 13.97
N PRO A 143 8.93 0.84 15.12
CA PRO A 143 8.61 0.08 16.33
C PRO A 143 7.47 -0.91 16.10
N ASP A 144 6.38 -0.51 15.44
CA ASP A 144 5.23 -1.37 15.17
C ASP A 144 5.64 -2.64 14.39
N VAL A 145 6.45 -2.50 13.32
CA VAL A 145 6.84 -3.64 12.48
C VAL A 145 7.85 -4.55 13.17
N VAL A 146 8.76 -4.00 13.99
CA VAL A 146 9.72 -4.78 14.80
C VAL A 146 8.99 -5.58 15.87
N ASP A 147 8.08 -4.96 16.60
CA ASP A 147 7.27 -5.61 17.64
C ASP A 147 6.37 -6.72 17.05
N ALA A 148 5.94 -6.56 15.79
CA ALA A 148 5.23 -7.60 15.03
C ALA A 148 6.14 -8.77 14.58
N GLY A 149 7.43 -8.75 14.91
CA GLY A 149 8.39 -9.81 14.58
C GLY A 149 9.00 -9.72 13.19
N ALA A 150 8.95 -8.56 12.54
CA ALA A 150 9.66 -8.33 11.29
C ALA A 150 11.14 -7.98 11.54
N THR A 151 12.00 -8.34 10.58
CA THR A 151 13.36 -7.81 10.51
C THR A 151 13.33 -6.45 9.84
N TRP A 152 13.84 -5.43 10.55
CA TRP A 152 13.92 -4.08 9.96
C TRP A 152 15.00 -3.99 8.90
N ALA A 153 14.69 -3.36 7.78
CA ALA A 153 15.65 -2.93 6.77
C ALA A 153 15.64 -1.40 6.68
N ASP A 154 16.80 -0.79 6.81
CA ASP A 154 16.91 0.67 6.75
C ASP A 154 16.59 1.20 5.34
N SER A 155 15.99 2.37 5.29
CA SER A 155 15.88 3.14 4.06
C SER A 155 17.23 3.76 3.70
N ASN A 156 17.46 3.99 2.40
CA ASN A 156 18.59 4.81 1.97
C ASN A 156 18.34 6.29 2.30
N GLU A 157 19.38 7.14 2.15
CA GLU A 157 19.33 8.58 2.49
C GLU A 157 18.23 9.35 1.77
N THR A 158 17.86 8.91 0.57
CA THR A 158 16.83 9.55 -0.27
C THR A 158 15.44 8.90 -0.11
N ALA A 159 15.28 7.92 0.79
CA ALA A 159 14.05 7.15 0.98
C ALA A 159 13.47 6.56 -0.33
N SER A 160 14.36 6.19 -1.27
CA SER A 160 13.98 5.76 -2.63
C SER A 160 14.12 4.26 -2.89
N ASN A 161 14.53 3.48 -1.88
CA ASN A 161 14.65 2.03 -1.99
C ASN A 161 13.37 1.29 -1.65
N ALA A 162 13.24 0.08 -2.20
CA ALA A 162 12.19 -0.87 -1.81
C ALA A 162 12.83 -2.15 -1.27
N VAL A 163 12.11 -2.83 -0.39
CA VAL A 163 12.51 -4.10 0.24
C VAL A 163 11.55 -5.19 -0.17
N VAL A 164 12.07 -6.29 -0.70
CA VAL A 164 11.28 -7.47 -1.09
C VAL A 164 11.55 -8.61 -0.11
N SER A 165 10.49 -9.20 0.42
CA SER A 165 10.54 -10.37 1.30
C SER A 165 9.47 -11.37 0.88
N GLY A 166 9.85 -12.36 0.08
CA GLY A 166 8.91 -13.30 -0.54
C GLY A 166 7.93 -12.60 -1.48
N HIS A 167 6.66 -12.67 -1.17
CA HIS A 167 5.58 -12.00 -1.94
C HIS A 167 5.24 -10.59 -1.43
N LEU A 168 5.94 -10.09 -0.43
CA LEU A 168 5.78 -8.74 0.11
C LEU A 168 6.83 -7.79 -0.46
N VAL A 169 6.43 -6.61 -0.89
CA VAL A 169 7.32 -5.48 -1.17
C VAL A 169 6.90 -4.28 -0.32
N THR A 170 7.87 -3.68 0.37
CA THR A 170 7.63 -2.50 1.21
C THR A 170 8.58 -1.36 0.85
N ALA A 171 8.18 -0.13 1.16
CA ALA A 171 8.96 1.07 0.87
C ALA A 171 8.72 2.15 1.93
N PRO A 172 9.70 3.07 2.14
CA PRO A 172 9.61 4.04 3.23
C PRO A 172 8.65 5.20 2.96
N ALA A 173 8.60 5.73 1.75
CA ALA A 173 7.79 6.89 1.40
C ALA A 173 7.70 7.04 -0.14
N TRP A 174 6.91 7.99 -0.61
CA TRP A 174 6.64 8.25 -2.02
C TRP A 174 7.89 8.43 -2.94
N PRO A 175 9.10 8.87 -2.50
CA PRO A 175 10.27 8.86 -3.38
C PRO A 175 10.66 7.46 -3.86
N ALA A 176 10.23 6.41 -3.17
CA ALA A 176 10.50 5.03 -3.54
C ALA A 176 9.55 4.46 -4.61
N HIS A 177 8.55 5.20 -5.08
CA HIS A 177 7.57 4.67 -6.04
C HIS A 177 8.17 3.94 -7.23
N PRO A 178 9.23 4.45 -7.90
CA PRO A 178 9.81 3.74 -9.04
C PRO A 178 10.34 2.35 -8.67
N ALA A 179 11.10 2.23 -7.58
CA ALA A 179 11.65 0.97 -7.11
C ALA A 179 10.57 0.03 -6.56
N TRP A 180 9.63 0.58 -5.79
CA TRP A 180 8.54 -0.14 -5.15
C TRP A 180 7.57 -0.76 -6.18
N ILE A 181 7.12 0.05 -7.16
CA ILE A 181 6.20 -0.41 -8.19
C ILE A 181 6.90 -1.38 -9.15
N ALA A 182 8.16 -1.14 -9.52
CA ALA A 182 8.93 -2.06 -10.34
C ALA A 182 9.07 -3.44 -9.66
N ALA A 183 9.37 -3.47 -8.36
CA ALA A 183 9.43 -4.71 -7.60
C ALA A 183 8.07 -5.42 -7.50
N PHE A 184 6.99 -4.68 -7.26
CA PHE A 184 5.64 -5.24 -7.23
C PHE A 184 5.23 -5.84 -8.58
N VAL A 185 5.44 -5.12 -9.66
CA VAL A 185 5.13 -5.58 -11.03
C VAL A 185 5.93 -6.82 -11.40
N LYS A 186 7.20 -6.90 -10.97
CA LYS A 186 8.02 -8.11 -11.12
C LYS A 186 7.44 -9.31 -10.35
N LEU A 187 6.96 -9.10 -9.12
CA LEU A 187 6.27 -10.15 -8.34
C LEU A 187 4.97 -10.61 -9.00
N LEU A 188 4.27 -9.74 -9.72
CA LEU A 188 3.09 -10.07 -10.52
C LEU A 188 3.43 -10.88 -11.79
N GLY A 189 4.73 -11.08 -12.08
CA GLY A 189 5.23 -11.84 -13.22
C GLY A 189 5.25 -11.06 -14.54
N ALA A 190 5.14 -9.72 -14.50
CA ALA A 190 5.31 -8.90 -15.69
C ALA A 190 6.79 -8.60 -15.95
N GLN A 191 7.14 -8.48 -17.22
CA GLN A 191 8.44 -8.00 -17.69
C GLN A 191 8.21 -6.69 -18.44
N ILE A 192 8.97 -5.66 -18.06
CA ILE A 192 8.99 -4.38 -18.77
C ILE A 192 10.31 -4.34 -19.53
N SER A 193 10.23 -4.28 -20.86
CA SER A 193 11.36 -3.99 -21.72
C SER A 193 11.16 -2.62 -22.36
N ILE A 194 12.20 -1.79 -22.34
CA ILE A 194 12.23 -0.46 -22.94
C ILE A 194 13.12 -0.54 -24.18
#